data_696eebd7cd9befb7866247fd531a6f1c
#
_entry.id   696eebd7cd9befb7866247fd531a6f1c
#
_cell.length_a   1.000
_cell.length_b   1.000
_cell.length_c   1.000
_cell.angle_alpha   90.00
_cell.angle_beta   90.00
_cell.angle_gamma   90.00
#
_symmetry.space_group_name_H-M   'P 1'
#
loop_
_entity.id
_entity.type
_entity.pdbx_description
1 polymer ?
#
loop_
_entity_poly.entity_id
_entity_poly.type
_entity_poly.pdbx_seq_one_letter_code
_entity_poly.pdbx_strand_id
1 'polypeptide(L)'
;KRGVLPKMALFGDIVGDDENAVAIAASEVVRLANTRVGEGFVAVSPEARKKFWLDRARTAAIARHTNAFKINEDVVIPLNRMGEYTDGIERINVELSIKNKLQLVDQLRAYLASDHLPLAKSDDATGDGVDRDEIMGDRPLQARALVDLVDKRWTFILANLDAPLGEVRQQLQTLGLDHLTEALDARLAIQPDARLFDAVQDHTVRISWKAEVRAPLRQIFNGAAYQCILDEASAIHKRVLRSRVFVALHMHAGDGNVHTNLPVNSDDY
;
A
#
# COMPACT_ATOMS: atom_id res chain seq x y z
N LYS A 1 10.22 -12.55 -12.22
CA LYS A 1 10.70 -12.53 -10.82
C LYS A 1 9.55 -13.00 -9.93
N ARG A 2 9.56 -14.27 -9.50
CA ARG A 2 8.54 -14.83 -8.62
C ARG A 2 8.62 -14.12 -7.25
N GLY A 3 7.55 -13.45 -6.84
CA GLY A 3 7.43 -12.85 -5.49
C GLY A 3 7.07 -11.39 -5.43
N VAL A 4 7.02 -10.66 -6.54
CA VAL A 4 6.54 -9.27 -6.59
C VAL A 4 5.26 -9.23 -7.42
N LEU A 5 4.20 -8.67 -6.86
CA LEU A 5 2.96 -8.44 -7.61
C LEU A 5 3.21 -7.34 -8.66
N PRO A 6 2.75 -7.51 -9.89
CA PRO A 6 2.87 -6.48 -10.91
C PRO A 6 2.02 -5.26 -10.51
N LYS A 7 2.52 -4.06 -10.77
CA LYS A 7 1.76 -2.82 -10.60
C LYS A 7 0.68 -2.67 -11.68
N MET A 8 0.91 -3.23 -12.87
CA MET A 8 0.03 -3.17 -14.02
C MET A 8 0.06 -4.50 -14.77
N ALA A 9 -1.07 -4.90 -15.34
CA ALA A 9 -1.17 -6.00 -16.28
C ALA A 9 -1.82 -5.50 -17.59
N LEU A 10 -1.17 -5.79 -18.72
CA LEU A 10 -1.67 -5.49 -20.05
C LEU A 10 -2.14 -6.78 -20.72
N PHE A 11 -3.32 -6.75 -21.30
CA PHE A 11 -3.90 -7.84 -22.08
C PHE A 11 -4.18 -7.31 -23.49
N GLY A 12 -3.78 -8.06 -24.50
CA GLY A 12 -4.03 -7.71 -25.89
C GLY A 12 -4.16 -8.95 -26.76
N ASP A 13 -4.94 -8.84 -27.81
CA ASP A 13 -4.98 -9.82 -28.91
C ASP A 13 -4.27 -9.22 -30.12
N ILE A 14 -3.46 -10.02 -30.78
CA ILE A 14 -2.88 -9.72 -32.09
C ILE A 14 -3.60 -10.59 -33.11
N VAL A 15 -4.21 -9.97 -34.10
CA VAL A 15 -5.04 -10.62 -35.11
C VAL A 15 -4.48 -10.32 -36.50
N GLY A 16 -4.49 -11.30 -37.39
CA GLY A 16 -4.04 -11.16 -38.77
C GLY A 16 -4.33 -12.43 -39.55
N ASP A 17 -4.27 -12.32 -40.88
CA ASP A 17 -4.53 -13.43 -41.80
C ASP A 17 -3.32 -14.38 -42.01
N ASP A 18 -2.11 -13.92 -41.60
CA ASP A 18 -0.89 -14.71 -41.64
C ASP A 18 -0.47 -15.11 -40.24
N GLU A 19 -0.55 -16.39 -39.92
CA GLU A 19 -0.21 -16.98 -38.62
C GLU A 19 1.24 -16.72 -38.26
N ASN A 20 2.18 -16.75 -39.17
CA ASN A 20 3.59 -16.47 -38.92
C ASN A 20 3.82 -14.99 -38.57
N ALA A 21 3.16 -14.07 -39.28
CA ALA A 21 3.24 -12.65 -38.99
C ALA A 21 2.67 -12.33 -37.59
N VAL A 22 1.55 -12.97 -37.21
CA VAL A 22 0.95 -12.86 -35.87
C VAL A 22 1.90 -13.39 -34.80
N ALA A 23 2.53 -14.54 -35.00
CA ALA A 23 3.49 -15.12 -34.06
C ALA A 23 4.73 -14.25 -33.87
N ILE A 24 5.27 -13.67 -34.94
CA ILE A 24 6.38 -12.72 -34.91
C ILE A 24 6.01 -11.47 -34.13
N ALA A 25 4.84 -10.88 -34.41
CA ALA A 25 4.37 -9.68 -33.71
C ALA A 25 4.15 -9.95 -32.22
N ALA A 26 3.55 -11.08 -31.85
CA ALA A 26 3.35 -11.46 -30.45
C ALA A 26 4.68 -11.65 -29.71
N SER A 27 5.66 -12.28 -30.36
CA SER A 27 7.01 -12.47 -29.81
C SER A 27 7.73 -11.13 -29.61
N GLU A 28 7.55 -10.19 -30.53
CA GLU A 28 8.15 -8.85 -30.42
C GLU A 28 7.54 -8.05 -29.26
N VAL A 29 6.23 -8.11 -29.03
CA VAL A 29 5.58 -7.49 -27.89
C VAL A 29 6.14 -8.04 -26.56
N VAL A 30 6.30 -9.37 -26.45
CA VAL A 30 6.90 -10.01 -25.28
C VAL A 30 8.36 -9.58 -25.09
N ARG A 31 9.13 -9.53 -26.19
CA ARG A 31 10.53 -9.05 -26.13
C ARG A 31 10.61 -7.61 -25.60
N LEU A 32 9.75 -6.72 -26.10
CA LEU A 32 9.70 -5.32 -25.64
C LEU A 32 9.29 -5.22 -24.16
N ALA A 33 8.31 -6.00 -23.73
CA ALA A 33 7.92 -6.04 -22.32
C ALA A 33 9.09 -6.50 -21.43
N ASN A 34 9.79 -7.55 -21.80
CA ASN A 34 10.91 -8.12 -21.05
C ASN A 34 12.11 -7.17 -20.98
N THR A 35 12.37 -6.37 -22.02
CA THR A 35 13.44 -5.35 -22.01
C THR A 35 13.12 -4.13 -21.13
N ARG A 36 11.85 -3.94 -20.75
CA ARG A 36 11.35 -2.83 -19.93
C ARG A 36 10.92 -3.23 -18.53
N VAL A 37 11.60 -4.22 -17.95
CA VAL A 37 11.34 -4.74 -16.58
C VAL A 37 9.97 -5.45 -16.44
N GLY A 38 9.23 -5.60 -17.53
CA GLY A 38 8.01 -6.38 -17.60
C GLY A 38 8.29 -7.88 -17.70
N GLU A 39 7.22 -8.68 -17.63
CA GLU A 39 7.23 -10.11 -17.90
C GLU A 39 6.06 -10.41 -18.84
N GLY A 40 6.34 -10.89 -20.04
CA GLY A 40 5.32 -11.14 -21.06
C GLY A 40 5.10 -12.62 -21.33
N PHE A 41 3.87 -13.00 -21.63
CA PHE A 41 3.45 -14.35 -21.96
C PHE A 41 2.57 -14.33 -23.20
N VAL A 42 2.72 -15.33 -24.08
CA VAL A 42 1.81 -15.55 -25.19
C VAL A 42 0.86 -16.69 -24.84
N ALA A 43 -0.44 -16.41 -24.85
CA ALA A 43 -1.47 -17.44 -24.69
C ALA A 43 -1.78 -18.06 -26.05
N VAL A 44 -1.17 -19.20 -26.35
CA VAL A 44 -1.31 -19.87 -27.66
C VAL A 44 -2.63 -20.63 -27.75
N SER A 45 -3.07 -21.30 -26.66
CA SER A 45 -4.30 -22.10 -26.72
C SER A 45 -5.57 -21.26 -26.45
N PRO A 46 -6.71 -21.64 -27.03
CA PRO A 46 -8.00 -21.00 -26.77
C PRO A 46 -8.37 -21.01 -25.27
N GLU A 47 -8.01 -22.08 -24.53
CA GLU A 47 -8.28 -22.23 -23.10
C GLU A 47 -7.47 -21.22 -22.29
N ALA A 48 -6.18 -21.05 -22.62
CA ALA A 48 -5.31 -20.06 -22.00
C ALA A 48 -5.82 -18.64 -22.24
N ARG A 49 -6.21 -18.30 -23.48
CA ARG A 49 -6.82 -17.01 -23.84
C ARG A 49 -8.09 -16.76 -23.02
N LYS A 50 -9.01 -17.74 -22.99
CA LYS A 50 -10.26 -17.64 -22.24
C LYS A 50 -10.00 -17.38 -20.76
N LYS A 51 -9.00 -18.02 -20.16
CA LYS A 51 -8.61 -17.81 -18.75
C LYS A 51 -8.14 -16.38 -18.51
N PHE A 52 -7.26 -15.82 -19.35
CA PHE A 52 -6.80 -14.43 -19.21
C PHE A 52 -7.96 -13.43 -19.33
N TRP A 53 -8.84 -13.59 -20.30
CA TRP A 53 -10.01 -12.72 -20.45
C TRP A 53 -11.00 -12.84 -19.30
N LEU A 54 -11.15 -14.03 -18.71
CA LEU A 54 -11.97 -14.22 -17.51
C LEU A 54 -11.35 -13.53 -16.30
N ASP A 55 -10.03 -13.61 -16.12
CA ASP A 55 -9.34 -12.93 -15.03
C ASP A 55 -9.45 -11.40 -15.20
N ARG A 56 -9.31 -10.87 -16.43
CA ARG A 56 -9.56 -9.45 -16.71
C ARG A 56 -10.99 -9.02 -16.33
N ALA A 57 -11.98 -9.80 -16.69
CA ALA A 57 -13.37 -9.49 -16.36
C ALA A 57 -13.62 -9.46 -14.83
N ARG A 58 -12.91 -10.29 -14.08
CA ARG A 58 -12.98 -10.32 -12.61
C ARG A 58 -12.33 -9.13 -11.95
N THR A 59 -11.28 -8.55 -12.53
CA THR A 59 -10.60 -7.37 -11.99
C THR A 59 -11.46 -6.11 -12.06
N ALA A 60 -12.43 -6.06 -12.97
CA ALA A 60 -13.42 -4.97 -13.02
C ALA A 60 -14.37 -4.94 -11.81
N ALA A 61 -14.43 -6.02 -11.02
CA ALA A 61 -15.29 -6.15 -9.84
C ALA A 61 -14.63 -5.65 -8.52
N ILE A 62 -13.88 -4.54 -8.57
CA ILE A 62 -13.26 -3.92 -7.38
C ILE A 62 -14.31 -3.61 -6.30
N ALA A 63 -15.53 -3.27 -6.69
CA ALA A 63 -16.67 -3.05 -5.78
C ALA A 63 -17.09 -4.29 -4.98
N ARG A 64 -16.66 -5.48 -5.37
CA ARG A 64 -17.06 -6.75 -4.69
C ARG A 64 -16.35 -6.98 -3.35
N HIS A 65 -15.26 -6.28 -3.09
CA HIS A 65 -14.45 -6.41 -1.87
C HIS A 65 -14.62 -5.25 -0.89
N THR A 66 -15.35 -4.23 -1.29
CA THR A 66 -15.68 -3.06 -0.48
C THR A 66 -17.17 -2.80 -0.66
N ASN A 67 -17.92 -2.50 0.39
CA ASN A 67 -19.29 -1.96 0.30
C ASN A 67 -19.27 -0.55 -0.32
N ALA A 68 -18.54 -0.38 -1.42
CA ALA A 68 -18.20 0.92 -1.96
C ALA A 68 -19.02 1.20 -3.22
N PHE A 69 -19.56 2.40 -3.29
CA PHE A 69 -19.90 2.98 -4.58
C PHE A 69 -18.63 3.22 -5.37
N LYS A 70 -18.75 3.03 -6.68
CA LYS A 70 -17.67 3.31 -7.62
C LYS A 70 -18.02 4.59 -8.36
N ILE A 71 -17.27 5.66 -8.11
CA ILE A 71 -17.28 6.82 -8.99
C ILE A 71 -16.37 6.47 -10.17
N ASN A 72 -16.87 6.60 -11.37
CA ASN A 72 -16.16 6.31 -12.60
C ASN A 72 -16.12 7.55 -13.48
N GLU A 73 -14.92 7.95 -13.85
CA GLU A 73 -14.67 9.03 -14.80
C GLU A 73 -13.89 8.48 -15.99
N ASP A 74 -14.37 8.79 -17.18
CA ASP A 74 -13.76 8.38 -18.44
C ASP A 74 -13.06 9.57 -19.07
N VAL A 75 -11.76 9.41 -19.32
CA VAL A 75 -10.92 10.45 -19.93
C VAL A 75 -10.13 9.87 -21.11
N VAL A 76 -9.83 10.69 -22.10
CA VAL A 76 -8.94 10.34 -23.18
C VAL A 76 -7.62 11.05 -23.02
N ILE A 77 -6.55 10.29 -22.86
CA ILE A 77 -5.19 10.78 -22.66
C ILE A 77 -4.41 10.57 -23.95
N PRO A 78 -3.75 11.59 -24.51
CA PRO A 78 -2.84 11.41 -25.62
C PRO A 78 -1.80 10.33 -25.33
N LEU A 79 -1.56 9.41 -26.27
CA LEU A 79 -0.70 8.24 -26.04
C LEU A 79 0.72 8.61 -25.56
N ASN A 80 1.26 9.70 -26.08
CA ASN A 80 2.59 10.21 -25.68
C ASN A 80 2.61 10.80 -24.26
N ARG A 81 1.44 11.04 -23.65
CA ARG A 81 1.31 11.53 -22.26
C ARG A 81 0.79 10.48 -21.28
N MET A 82 0.57 9.24 -21.74
CA MET A 82 0.04 8.17 -20.90
C MET A 82 0.95 7.85 -19.70
N GLY A 83 2.28 7.92 -19.90
CA GLY A 83 3.25 7.74 -18.81
C GLY A 83 3.10 8.82 -17.73
N GLU A 84 3.07 10.09 -18.14
CA GLU A 84 2.86 11.24 -17.22
C GLU A 84 1.56 11.11 -16.42
N TYR A 85 0.49 10.69 -17.09
CA TYR A 85 -0.80 10.48 -16.44
C TYR A 85 -0.73 9.38 -15.37
N THR A 86 -0.13 8.23 -15.70
CA THR A 86 0.02 7.10 -14.76
C THR A 86 0.91 7.48 -13.57
N ASP A 87 1.97 8.21 -13.79
CA ASP A 87 2.86 8.71 -12.73
C ASP A 87 2.11 9.66 -11.79
N GLY A 88 1.28 10.56 -12.35
CA GLY A 88 0.40 11.44 -11.58
C GLY A 88 -0.60 10.67 -10.71
N ILE A 89 -1.24 9.64 -11.24
CA ILE A 89 -2.15 8.78 -10.47
C ILE A 89 -1.40 8.00 -9.39
N GLU A 90 -0.21 7.50 -9.68
CA GLU A 90 0.61 6.81 -8.67
C GLU A 90 0.99 7.77 -7.53
N ARG A 91 1.33 9.02 -7.85
CA ARG A 91 1.58 10.08 -6.87
C ARG A 91 0.36 10.29 -5.96
N ILE A 92 -0.82 10.45 -6.53
CA ILE A 92 -2.07 10.59 -5.78
C ILE A 92 -2.29 9.38 -4.86
N ASN A 93 -2.09 8.16 -5.36
CA ASN A 93 -2.26 6.94 -4.58
C ASN A 93 -1.27 6.82 -3.42
N VAL A 94 -0.03 7.24 -3.60
CA VAL A 94 0.98 7.29 -2.52
C VAL A 94 0.52 8.25 -1.43
N GLU A 95 0.10 9.47 -1.79
CA GLU A 95 -0.38 10.47 -0.84
C GLU A 95 -1.63 9.99 -0.09
N LEU A 96 -2.63 9.46 -0.80
CA LEU A 96 -3.85 8.91 -0.20
C LEU A 96 -3.53 7.75 0.74
N SER A 97 -2.62 6.87 0.35
CA SER A 97 -2.18 5.75 1.18
C SER A 97 -1.54 6.20 2.49
N ILE A 98 -0.74 7.28 2.46
CA ILE A 98 -0.12 7.84 3.67
C ILE A 98 -1.19 8.52 4.53
N LYS A 99 -2.08 9.32 3.94
CA LYS A 99 -3.20 9.97 4.65
C LYS A 99 -4.10 8.95 5.35
N ASN A 100 -4.48 7.87 4.67
CA ASN A 100 -5.25 6.78 5.27
C ASN A 100 -4.52 6.14 6.47
N LYS A 101 -3.19 6.01 6.40
CA LYS A 101 -2.39 5.48 7.50
C LYS A 101 -2.24 6.47 8.66
N LEU A 102 -2.19 7.77 8.39
CA LEU A 102 -2.22 8.79 9.43
C LEU A 102 -3.57 8.79 10.16
N GLN A 103 -4.68 8.66 9.45
CA GLN A 103 -6.00 8.47 10.07
C GLN A 103 -6.04 7.24 10.99
N LEU A 104 -5.40 6.14 10.59
CA LEU A 104 -5.24 4.96 11.44
C LEU A 104 -4.45 5.28 12.72
N VAL A 105 -3.35 6.03 12.60
CA VAL A 105 -2.52 6.44 13.74
C VAL A 105 -3.33 7.32 14.71
N ASP A 106 -4.14 8.24 14.21
CA ASP A 106 -5.00 9.08 15.04
C ASP A 106 -6.04 8.27 15.83
N GLN A 107 -6.69 7.30 15.18
CA GLN A 107 -7.64 6.42 15.87
C GLN A 107 -6.95 5.51 16.91
N LEU A 108 -5.74 5.02 16.62
CA LEU A 108 -4.95 4.26 17.58
C LEU A 108 -4.51 5.11 18.75
N ARG A 109 -4.09 6.36 18.50
CA ARG A 109 -3.71 7.30 19.55
C ARG A 109 -4.89 7.57 20.48
N ALA A 110 -6.08 7.82 19.94
CA ALA A 110 -7.29 8.03 20.72
C ALA A 110 -7.63 6.79 21.55
N TYR A 111 -7.52 5.59 20.99
CA TYR A 111 -7.76 4.34 21.71
C TYR A 111 -6.75 4.12 22.85
N LEU A 112 -5.46 4.29 22.57
CA LEU A 112 -4.38 4.08 23.56
C LEU A 112 -4.31 5.19 24.63
N ALA A 113 -4.99 6.32 24.40
CA ALA A 113 -5.14 7.39 25.40
C ALA A 113 -6.21 7.08 26.46
N SER A 114 -7.03 6.04 26.24
CA SER A 114 -8.04 5.63 27.23
C SER A 114 -7.39 5.20 28.54
N ASP A 115 -7.93 5.68 29.65
CA ASP A 115 -7.46 5.34 31.01
C ASP A 115 -7.72 3.87 31.37
N HIS A 116 -8.59 3.18 30.61
CA HIS A 116 -9.03 1.82 30.87
C HIS A 116 -8.88 0.91 29.65
N LEU A 117 -7.62 0.64 29.24
CA LEU A 117 -7.38 -0.38 28.20
C LEU A 117 -7.81 -1.77 28.72
N PRO A 118 -8.57 -2.56 27.94
CA PRO A 118 -9.11 -3.84 28.40
C PRO A 118 -8.00 -4.86 28.60
N LEU A 119 -8.10 -5.65 29.68
CA LEU A 119 -7.32 -6.87 29.88
C LEU A 119 -8.25 -8.07 29.66
N ALA A 120 -7.75 -9.13 29.08
CA ALA A 120 -8.47 -10.40 28.99
C ALA A 120 -8.71 -10.94 30.42
N LYS A 121 -9.92 -11.46 30.68
CA LYS A 121 -10.22 -12.13 31.95
C LYS A 121 -9.33 -13.37 32.04
N SER A 122 -8.61 -13.52 33.16
CA SER A 122 -7.98 -14.78 33.50
C SER A 122 -9.10 -15.76 33.91
N ASP A 123 -9.14 -16.93 33.30
CA ASP A 123 -10.06 -18.01 33.71
C ASP A 123 -9.75 -18.50 35.16
N ASP A 124 -8.61 -18.15 35.71
CA ASP A 124 -8.17 -18.44 37.06
C ASP A 124 -8.47 -17.30 38.07
N ALA A 125 -9.62 -16.63 37.95
CA ALA A 125 -10.04 -15.58 38.87
C ALA A 125 -10.47 -16.16 40.25
N THR A 126 -9.58 -16.93 40.86
CA THR A 126 -9.66 -17.31 42.28
C THR A 126 -8.38 -16.87 42.98
N GLY A 127 -8.22 -15.58 43.20
CA GLY A 127 -7.11 -15.12 43.99
C GLY A 127 -6.92 -13.60 43.91
N ASP A 128 -7.15 -12.99 45.03
CA ASP A 128 -6.77 -11.64 45.45
C ASP A 128 -6.02 -10.77 44.42
N GLY A 129 -6.72 -9.79 43.92
CA GLY A 129 -6.33 -8.44 43.61
C GLY A 129 -4.90 -8.16 43.12
N VAL A 130 -4.43 -8.80 42.04
CA VAL A 130 -3.27 -8.20 41.37
C VAL A 130 -3.79 -6.90 40.73
N ASP A 131 -3.19 -5.78 41.14
CA ASP A 131 -3.55 -4.46 40.70
C ASP A 131 -3.38 -4.40 39.17
N ARG A 132 -4.43 -3.98 38.47
CA ARG A 132 -4.43 -3.81 37.03
C ARG A 132 -3.27 -2.94 36.55
N ASP A 133 -2.94 -1.90 37.32
CA ASP A 133 -1.85 -0.97 37.00
C ASP A 133 -0.50 -1.67 37.10
N GLU A 134 -0.34 -2.63 38.00
CA GLU A 134 0.84 -3.47 38.10
C GLU A 134 0.99 -4.40 36.90
N ILE A 135 -0.12 -5.00 36.41
CA ILE A 135 -0.14 -5.82 35.19
C ILE A 135 0.19 -4.97 33.95
N MET A 136 -0.40 -3.79 33.84
CA MET A 136 -0.18 -2.90 32.68
C MET A 136 1.22 -2.29 32.68
N GLY A 137 1.73 -1.89 33.85
CA GLY A 137 3.00 -1.20 33.97
C GLY A 137 3.09 0.00 33.03
N ASP A 138 4.25 0.20 32.41
CA ASP A 138 4.52 1.30 31.49
C ASP A 138 4.20 0.99 30.00
N ARG A 139 3.57 -0.17 29.72
CA ARG A 139 3.20 -0.57 28.35
C ARG A 139 2.30 0.42 27.63
N PRO A 140 1.27 1.04 28.24
CA PRO A 140 0.49 2.08 27.58
C PRO A 140 1.33 3.28 27.18
N LEU A 141 2.27 3.68 28.00
CA LEU A 141 3.19 4.79 27.71
C LEU A 141 4.11 4.45 26.53
N GLN A 142 4.67 3.24 26.53
CA GLN A 142 5.50 2.75 25.41
C GLN A 142 4.71 2.67 24.11
N ALA A 143 3.45 2.21 24.15
CA ALA A 143 2.59 2.12 22.97
C ALA A 143 2.22 3.51 22.41
N ARG A 144 1.94 4.48 23.28
CA ARG A 144 1.71 5.88 22.87
C ARG A 144 2.96 6.48 22.23
N ALA A 145 4.13 6.30 22.85
CA ALA A 145 5.40 6.78 22.30
C ALA A 145 5.70 6.18 20.91
N LEU A 146 5.42 4.89 20.73
CA LEU A 146 5.53 4.23 19.43
C LEU A 146 4.63 4.89 18.38
N VAL A 147 3.35 5.07 18.70
CA VAL A 147 2.36 5.65 17.78
C VAL A 147 2.74 7.09 17.42
N ASP A 148 3.21 7.88 18.39
CA ASP A 148 3.68 9.26 18.18
C ASP A 148 4.93 9.33 17.29
N LEU A 149 5.86 8.39 17.44
CA LEU A 149 7.03 8.30 16.56
C LEU A 149 6.62 7.97 15.11
N VAL A 150 5.70 7.01 14.95
CA VAL A 150 5.19 6.62 13.63
C VAL A 150 4.43 7.77 12.98
N ASP A 151 3.62 8.49 13.73
CA ASP A 151 2.92 9.69 13.26
C ASP A 151 3.89 10.76 12.74
N LYS A 152 4.88 11.13 13.55
CA LYS A 152 5.91 12.11 13.16
C LYS A 152 6.64 11.67 11.88
N ARG A 153 6.98 10.40 11.78
CA ARG A 153 7.65 9.82 10.62
C ARG A 153 6.79 9.89 9.37
N TRP A 154 5.56 9.42 9.41
CA TRP A 154 4.68 9.38 8.25
C TRP A 154 4.22 10.77 7.83
N THR A 155 3.98 11.68 8.78
CA THR A 155 3.71 13.10 8.51
C THR A 155 4.89 13.76 7.83
N PHE A 156 6.11 13.53 8.32
CA PHE A 156 7.33 14.04 7.69
C PHE A 156 7.48 13.54 6.25
N ILE A 157 7.30 12.24 6.02
CA ILE A 157 7.38 11.66 4.68
C ILE A 157 6.34 12.29 3.75
N LEU A 158 5.08 12.42 4.18
CA LEU A 158 4.02 13.02 3.37
C LEU A 158 4.33 14.47 3.00
N ALA A 159 4.84 15.24 3.94
CA ALA A 159 5.14 16.67 3.74
C ALA A 159 6.37 16.90 2.85
N ASN A 160 7.26 15.92 2.71
CA ASN A 160 8.55 16.08 2.02
C ASN A 160 8.70 15.17 0.79
N LEU A 161 7.61 14.66 0.22
CA LEU A 161 7.68 13.74 -0.93
C LEU A 161 8.47 14.33 -2.11
N ASP A 162 8.41 15.65 -2.34
CA ASP A 162 9.11 16.33 -3.43
C ASP A 162 10.53 16.78 -3.07
N ALA A 163 10.92 16.67 -1.80
CA ALA A 163 12.25 17.09 -1.38
C ALA A 163 13.32 16.15 -1.94
N PRO A 164 14.51 16.71 -2.30
CA PRO A 164 15.66 15.90 -2.67
C PRO A 164 16.00 14.89 -1.56
N LEU A 165 16.16 13.62 -1.93
CA LEU A 165 16.38 12.54 -0.98
C LEU A 165 17.64 12.76 -0.12
N GLY A 166 18.69 13.36 -0.72
CA GLY A 166 19.92 13.70 -0.02
C GLY A 166 19.71 14.70 1.13
N GLU A 167 18.79 15.65 0.98
CA GLU A 167 18.50 16.68 2.00
C GLU A 167 17.71 16.12 3.18
N VAL A 168 16.78 15.21 2.92
CA VAL A 168 15.90 14.64 3.98
C VAL A 168 16.46 13.39 4.64
N ARG A 169 17.53 12.82 4.11
CA ARG A 169 18.14 11.56 4.58
C ARG A 169 18.46 11.58 6.08
N GLN A 170 19.13 12.62 6.55
CA GLN A 170 19.49 12.73 7.97
C GLN A 170 18.25 12.79 8.87
N GLN A 171 17.20 13.49 8.44
CA GLN A 171 15.96 13.58 9.19
C GLN A 171 15.23 12.23 9.23
N LEU A 172 15.27 11.45 8.16
CA LEU A 172 14.72 10.09 8.16
C LEU A 172 15.43 9.19 9.18
N GLN A 173 16.73 9.33 9.33
CA GLN A 173 17.50 8.61 10.36
C GLN A 173 17.04 8.98 11.78
N THR A 174 16.92 10.28 12.10
CA THR A 174 16.44 10.74 13.40
C THR A 174 15.01 10.28 13.71
N LEU A 175 14.23 9.98 12.69
CA LEU A 175 12.88 9.41 12.80
C LEU A 175 12.88 7.87 12.88
N GLY A 176 14.03 7.23 13.14
CA GLY A 176 14.14 5.78 13.35
C GLY A 176 14.18 4.96 12.06
N LEU A 177 14.60 5.57 10.95
CA LEU A 177 14.84 4.89 9.67
C LEU A 177 16.35 4.76 9.35
N ASP A 178 17.20 4.76 10.38
CA ASP A 178 18.65 4.56 10.30
C ASP A 178 19.03 3.24 9.60
N HIS A 179 18.24 2.20 9.77
CA HIS A 179 18.41 0.92 9.09
C HIS A 179 18.29 0.99 7.55
N LEU A 180 17.75 2.08 7.00
CA LEU A 180 17.65 2.30 5.56
C LEU A 180 18.84 3.06 4.97
N THR A 181 19.78 3.51 5.79
CA THR A 181 20.91 4.37 5.37
C THR A 181 21.64 3.80 4.14
N GLU A 182 22.03 2.54 4.20
CA GLU A 182 22.75 1.87 3.11
C GLU A 182 21.93 1.82 1.81
N ALA A 183 20.62 1.51 1.92
CA ALA A 183 19.72 1.45 0.76
C ALA A 183 19.49 2.85 0.14
N LEU A 184 19.40 3.89 0.96
CA LEU A 184 19.27 5.27 0.51
C LEU A 184 20.55 5.77 -0.16
N ASP A 185 21.72 5.40 0.36
CA ASP A 185 23.00 5.74 -0.23
C ASP A 185 23.22 5.04 -1.57
N ALA A 186 22.88 3.77 -1.65
CA ALA A 186 22.94 3.02 -2.91
C ALA A 186 22.02 3.64 -3.98
N ARG A 187 20.83 4.12 -3.57
CA ARG A 187 19.93 4.81 -4.48
C ARG A 187 20.48 6.14 -4.95
N LEU A 188 21.00 6.97 -4.05
CA LEU A 188 21.61 8.26 -4.39
C LEU A 188 22.84 8.12 -5.27
N ALA A 189 23.59 7.03 -5.14
CA ALA A 189 24.71 6.72 -6.02
C ALA A 189 24.26 6.46 -7.49
N ILE A 190 23.05 5.89 -7.68
CA ILE A 190 22.47 5.62 -9.00
C ILE A 190 21.75 6.85 -9.56
N GLN A 191 21.00 7.55 -8.71
CA GLN A 191 20.17 8.71 -9.05
C GLN A 191 20.38 9.82 -8.02
N PRO A 192 21.38 10.70 -8.21
CA PRO A 192 21.72 11.75 -7.24
C PRO A 192 20.62 12.78 -7.01
N ASP A 193 19.75 12.99 -7.98
CA ASP A 193 18.57 13.89 -7.98
C ASP A 193 17.27 13.21 -7.53
N ALA A 194 17.35 11.97 -7.02
CA ALA A 194 16.19 11.26 -6.51
C ALA A 194 15.48 12.07 -5.42
N ARG A 195 14.13 12.08 -5.48
CA ARG A 195 13.29 12.67 -4.46
C ARG A 195 12.87 11.60 -3.42
N LEU A 196 12.38 12.04 -2.29
CA LEU A 196 11.81 11.12 -1.31
C LEU A 196 10.63 10.31 -1.92
N PHE A 197 9.84 10.94 -2.80
CA PHE A 197 8.78 10.26 -3.54
C PHE A 197 9.29 9.01 -4.28
N ASP A 198 10.41 9.13 -4.98
CA ASP A 198 10.98 8.03 -5.76
C ASP A 198 11.39 6.84 -4.87
N ALA A 199 11.88 7.13 -3.64
CA ALA A 199 12.21 6.10 -2.66
C ALA A 199 10.97 5.45 -2.01
N VAL A 200 9.87 6.18 -1.90
CA VAL A 200 8.57 5.64 -1.44
C VAL A 200 7.93 4.80 -2.55
N GLN A 201 8.01 5.26 -3.80
CA GLN A 201 7.43 4.61 -4.98
C GLN A 201 8.04 3.23 -5.23
N ASP A 202 9.35 3.10 -5.13
CA ASP A 202 10.05 1.82 -5.32
C ASP A 202 10.15 0.96 -4.06
N HIS A 203 9.58 1.44 -2.97
CA HIS A 203 9.56 0.77 -1.66
C HIS A 203 10.92 0.67 -0.96
N THR A 204 11.91 1.47 -1.31
CA THR A 204 13.13 1.66 -0.51
C THR A 204 12.75 2.23 0.86
N VAL A 205 11.87 3.26 0.87
CA VAL A 205 11.21 3.75 2.09
C VAL A 205 9.79 3.16 2.14
N ARG A 206 9.55 2.27 3.09
CA ARG A 206 8.26 1.62 3.27
C ARG A 206 7.47 2.25 4.41
N ILE A 207 6.20 2.51 4.16
CA ILE A 207 5.23 2.94 5.15
C ILE A 207 4.31 1.75 5.44
N SER A 208 4.57 1.06 6.54
CA SER A 208 4.01 -0.26 6.80
C SER A 208 3.35 -0.39 8.17
N TRP A 209 2.01 -0.50 8.19
CA TRP A 209 1.27 -0.90 9.38
C TRP A 209 1.86 -2.15 10.06
N LYS A 210 2.16 -3.19 9.27
CA LYS A 210 2.61 -4.47 9.80
C LYS A 210 3.97 -4.35 10.49
N ALA A 211 4.91 -3.66 9.88
CA ALA A 211 6.29 -3.58 10.36
C ALA A 211 6.46 -2.49 11.44
N GLU A 212 5.84 -1.33 11.25
CA GLU A 212 6.10 -0.15 12.07
C GLU A 212 5.13 0.03 13.23
N VAL A 213 3.95 -0.59 13.19
CA VAL A 213 2.95 -0.48 14.25
C VAL A 213 2.59 -1.84 14.82
N ARG A 214 2.04 -2.76 14.00
CA ARG A 214 1.50 -4.03 14.51
C ARG A 214 2.56 -4.91 15.18
N ALA A 215 3.73 -5.06 14.58
CA ALA A 215 4.78 -5.90 15.13
C ALA A 215 5.34 -5.33 16.44
N PRO A 216 5.69 -4.03 16.56
CA PRO A 216 6.11 -3.43 17.82
C PRO A 216 5.01 -3.46 18.89
N LEU A 217 3.73 -3.18 18.56
CA LEU A 217 2.63 -3.28 19.53
C LEU A 217 2.52 -4.69 20.11
N ARG A 218 2.74 -5.74 19.31
CA ARG A 218 2.76 -7.12 19.80
C ARG A 218 3.93 -7.43 20.73
N GLN A 219 5.03 -6.73 20.60
CA GLN A 219 6.16 -6.86 21.52
C GLN A 219 5.86 -6.16 22.84
N ILE A 220 5.27 -4.96 22.79
CA ILE A 220 4.86 -4.19 23.98
C ILE A 220 3.78 -4.96 24.77
N PHE A 221 2.74 -5.40 24.09
CA PHE A 221 1.62 -6.13 24.65
C PHE A 221 1.79 -7.65 24.42
N ASN A 222 2.88 -8.20 24.90
CA ASN A 222 3.16 -9.63 24.80
C ASN A 222 2.47 -10.40 25.92
N GLY A 223 1.63 -11.37 25.56
CA GLY A 223 0.91 -12.25 26.48
C GLY A 223 -0.60 -12.25 26.28
N ALA A 224 -1.26 -13.32 26.75
CA ALA A 224 -2.69 -13.54 26.58
C ALA A 224 -3.55 -12.42 27.22
N ALA A 225 -3.12 -11.88 28.33
CA ALA A 225 -3.81 -10.79 29.05
C ALA A 225 -4.05 -9.55 28.18
N TYR A 226 -3.19 -9.28 27.20
CA TYR A 226 -3.25 -8.10 26.35
C TYR A 226 -3.90 -8.34 24.99
N GLN A 227 -4.39 -9.54 24.71
CA GLN A 227 -4.94 -9.91 23.39
C GLN A 227 -6.09 -8.97 22.99
N CYS A 228 -6.94 -8.57 23.92
CA CYS A 228 -8.05 -7.64 23.65
C CYS A 228 -7.55 -6.29 23.07
N ILE A 229 -6.42 -5.78 23.57
CA ILE A 229 -5.81 -4.52 23.06
C ILE A 229 -5.34 -4.71 21.62
N LEU A 230 -4.67 -5.81 21.33
CA LEU A 230 -4.18 -6.12 19.97
C LEU A 230 -5.31 -6.39 18.98
N ASP A 231 -6.39 -7.00 19.45
CA ASP A 231 -7.58 -7.26 18.64
C ASP A 231 -8.29 -5.97 18.28
N GLU A 232 -8.47 -5.04 19.24
CA GLU A 232 -9.05 -3.73 18.95
C GLU A 232 -8.14 -2.90 18.02
N ALA A 233 -6.84 -2.87 18.23
CA ALA A 233 -5.91 -2.24 17.29
C ALA A 233 -6.03 -2.81 15.87
N SER A 234 -6.26 -4.12 15.76
CA SER A 234 -6.50 -4.78 14.47
C SER A 234 -7.89 -4.46 13.89
N ALA A 235 -8.91 -4.26 14.74
CA ALA A 235 -10.23 -3.85 14.34
C ALA A 235 -10.24 -2.40 13.81
N ILE A 236 -9.54 -1.48 14.49
CA ILE A 236 -9.31 -0.11 14.03
C ILE A 236 -8.67 -0.11 12.65
N HIS A 237 -7.59 -0.86 12.47
CA HIS A 237 -6.94 -1.00 11.17
C HIS A 237 -7.89 -1.51 10.07
N LYS A 238 -8.74 -2.50 10.37
CA LYS A 238 -9.72 -3.02 9.41
C LYS A 238 -10.78 -1.98 9.06
N ARG A 239 -11.25 -1.17 10.03
CA ARG A 239 -12.21 -0.07 9.77
C ARG A 239 -11.62 0.95 8.81
N VAL A 240 -10.42 1.45 9.10
CA VAL A 240 -9.74 2.43 8.22
C VAL A 240 -9.48 1.86 6.83
N LEU A 241 -9.13 0.57 6.72
CA LEU A 241 -8.95 -0.06 5.41
C LEU A 241 -10.24 -0.12 4.58
N ARG A 242 -11.41 -0.24 5.21
CA ARG A 242 -12.71 -0.25 4.51
C ARG A 242 -13.07 1.13 3.97
N SER A 243 -12.71 2.19 4.68
CA SER A 243 -12.99 3.59 4.31
C SER A 243 -11.90 4.22 3.45
N ARG A 244 -10.84 3.46 3.10
CA ARG A 244 -9.73 4.00 2.32
C ARG A 244 -10.17 4.44 0.93
N VAL A 245 -9.72 5.61 0.53
CA VAL A 245 -9.85 6.11 -0.84
C VAL A 245 -8.56 5.81 -1.60
N PHE A 246 -8.69 5.34 -2.83
CA PHE A 246 -7.58 5.14 -3.77
C PHE A 246 -8.11 5.24 -5.20
N VAL A 247 -7.23 5.49 -6.15
CA VAL A 247 -7.56 5.54 -7.57
C VAL A 247 -7.15 4.23 -8.23
N ALA A 248 -8.11 3.52 -8.81
CA ALA A 248 -7.84 2.35 -9.62
C ALA A 248 -8.05 2.69 -11.10
N LEU A 249 -7.08 2.36 -11.94
CA LEU A 249 -7.15 2.57 -13.38
C LEU A 249 -7.53 1.29 -14.11
N HIS A 250 -8.42 1.45 -15.08
CA HIS A 250 -8.69 0.50 -16.11
C HIS A 250 -8.64 1.25 -17.45
N MET A 251 -7.95 0.75 -18.44
CA MET A 251 -7.75 1.52 -19.66
C MET A 251 -7.74 0.65 -20.92
N HIS A 252 -8.15 1.25 -22.01
CA HIS A 252 -7.87 0.83 -23.36
C HIS A 252 -6.59 1.57 -23.81
N ALA A 253 -5.43 1.05 -23.40
CA ALA A 253 -4.16 1.75 -23.52
C ALA A 253 -3.77 2.07 -24.98
N GLY A 254 -4.31 1.32 -25.96
CA GLY A 254 -4.00 1.52 -27.39
C GLY A 254 -4.64 2.75 -28.01
N ASP A 255 -5.74 3.25 -27.45
CA ASP A 255 -6.46 4.46 -27.91
C ASP A 255 -6.49 5.59 -26.88
N GLY A 256 -5.82 5.40 -25.74
CA GLY A 256 -5.71 6.42 -24.69
C GLY A 256 -6.94 6.57 -23.82
N ASN A 257 -7.95 5.71 -23.97
CA ASN A 257 -9.16 5.76 -23.13
C ASN A 257 -8.87 5.17 -21.74
N VAL A 258 -9.06 5.98 -20.71
CA VAL A 258 -8.79 5.62 -19.31
C VAL A 258 -10.05 5.77 -18.49
N HIS A 259 -10.41 4.69 -17.79
CA HIS A 259 -11.46 4.66 -16.78
C HIS A 259 -10.81 4.83 -15.41
N THR A 260 -11.07 5.97 -14.79
CA THR A 260 -10.59 6.28 -13.44
C THR A 260 -11.67 5.89 -12.44
N ASN A 261 -11.34 4.95 -11.55
CA ASN A 261 -12.29 4.39 -10.60
C ASN A 261 -11.91 4.76 -9.18
N LEU A 262 -12.82 5.43 -8.46
CA LEU A 262 -12.68 5.77 -7.05
C LEU A 262 -13.71 4.98 -6.24
N PRO A 263 -13.29 3.98 -5.45
CA PRO A 263 -14.19 3.34 -4.50
C PRO A 263 -14.46 4.31 -3.34
N VAL A 264 -15.72 4.53 -3.05
CA VAL A 264 -16.18 5.39 -1.94
C VAL A 264 -17.07 4.56 -1.03
N ASN A 265 -16.77 4.54 0.26
CA ASN A 265 -17.61 3.84 1.23
C ASN A 265 -18.87 4.66 1.51
N SER A 266 -20.05 4.09 1.28
CA SER A 266 -21.33 4.76 1.53
C SER A 266 -21.64 4.98 3.02
N ASP A 267 -20.96 4.26 3.91
CA ASP A 267 -21.19 4.33 5.35
C ASP A 267 -20.28 5.37 6.04
N ASP A 268 -19.45 6.07 5.27
CA ASP A 268 -18.47 7.05 5.77
C ASP A 268 -18.59 8.34 4.94
N TYR A 269 -19.36 9.29 5.47
CA TYR A 269 -19.60 10.61 4.86
C TYR A 269 -18.64 11.66 5.40
#